data_970ee9e286cdbd3050c83681116f550a
#
_entry.id   970ee9e286cdbd3050c83681116f550a
#
_cell.length_a   1.000
_cell.length_b   1.000
_cell.length_c   1.000
_cell.angle_alpha   90.00
_cell.angle_beta   90.00
_cell.angle_gamma   90.00
#
_symmetry.space_group_name_H-M   'P 1'
#
loop_
_entity.id
_entity.type
_entity.pdbx_description
1 polymer ?
#
loop_
_entity_poly.entity_id
_entity_poly.type
_entity_poly.pdbx_seq_one_letter_code
_entity_poly.pdbx_strand_id
1 'polypeptide(L)'
;MGVEILDNGTRVLTAPGATFGTDALLLARFAQPRRNERALDLCSGCGIVSLVWHDAGHRGPCTALEIDPAASALCAAALTENADAAHIAPAVSYTH
;
A
#
# COMPACT_ATOMS: atom_id res chain seq x y z
N MET A 1 8.04 13.22 -8.13
CA MET A 1 7.27 12.42 -7.18
C MET A 1 5.93 13.08 -6.92
N GLY A 2 4.87 12.30 -6.95
CA GLY A 2 3.52 12.78 -6.68
C GLY A 2 3.01 12.30 -5.33
N VAL A 3 2.02 13.01 -4.80
CA VAL A 3 1.31 12.63 -3.57
C VAL A 3 -0.19 12.60 -3.87
N GLU A 4 -0.82 11.47 -3.59
CA GLU A 4 -2.28 11.32 -3.63
C GLU A 4 -2.79 11.20 -2.20
N ILE A 5 -3.91 11.83 -1.90
CA ILE A 5 -4.51 11.78 -0.58
C ILE A 5 -5.84 11.04 -0.69
N LEU A 6 -5.98 9.96 0.07
CA LEU A 6 -7.18 9.13 0.08
C LEU A 6 -8.29 9.78 0.91
N ASP A 7 -9.49 9.19 0.87
CA ASP A 7 -10.71 9.79 1.43
C ASP A 7 -10.59 10.16 2.92
N ASN A 8 -9.83 9.38 3.69
CA ASN A 8 -9.67 9.61 5.12
C ASN A 8 -8.28 10.18 5.47
N GLY A 9 -7.59 10.75 4.48
CA GLY A 9 -6.34 11.49 4.69
C GLY A 9 -5.07 10.69 4.53
N THR A 10 -5.14 9.40 4.23
CA THR A 10 -3.95 8.57 4.01
C THR A 10 -3.21 9.06 2.77
N ARG A 11 -1.90 9.23 2.88
CA ARG A 11 -1.04 9.71 1.80
C ARG A 11 -0.43 8.53 1.05
N VAL A 12 -0.48 8.61 -0.28
CA VAL A 12 0.15 7.63 -1.18
C VAL A 12 1.19 8.38 -2.01
N LEU A 13 2.41 7.86 -2.05
CA LEU A 13 3.49 8.45 -2.84
C LEU A 13 3.62 7.72 -4.17
N THR A 14 3.73 8.49 -5.24
CA THR A 14 3.88 7.96 -6.60
C THR A 14 5.10 8.55 -7.29
N ALA A 15 5.58 7.87 -8.34
CA ALA A 15 6.65 8.34 -9.18
C ALA A 15 6.46 7.77 -10.58
N PRO A 16 7.13 8.29 -11.63
CA PRO A 16 7.07 7.70 -12.95
C PRO A 16 7.42 6.21 -12.90
N GLY A 17 6.56 5.34 -13.47
CA GLY A 17 6.70 3.90 -13.41
C GLY A 17 6.20 3.24 -12.12
N ALA A 18 5.75 4.03 -11.14
CA ALA A 18 5.20 3.54 -9.88
C ALA A 18 3.96 4.34 -9.49
N THR A 19 2.97 4.30 -10.35
CA THR A 19 1.64 4.90 -10.17
C THR A 19 0.60 3.81 -9.96
N PHE A 20 -0.65 4.20 -9.85
CA PHE A 20 -1.76 3.25 -9.74
C PHE A 20 -2.94 3.74 -10.57
N GLY A 21 -3.83 2.82 -10.93
CA GLY A 21 -5.04 3.11 -11.69
C GLY A 21 -6.31 2.78 -10.90
N THR A 22 -7.45 3.02 -11.53
CA THR A 22 -8.77 2.76 -10.95
C THR A 22 -8.97 1.29 -10.60
N ASP A 23 -8.37 0.38 -11.35
CA ASP A 23 -8.47 -1.06 -11.11
C ASP A 23 -7.88 -1.46 -9.74
N ALA A 24 -6.78 -0.84 -9.33
CA ALA A 24 -6.21 -1.08 -8.00
C ALA A 24 -7.16 -0.62 -6.88
N LEU A 25 -7.81 0.52 -7.07
CA LEU A 25 -8.79 1.02 -6.11
C LEU A 25 -10.01 0.10 -6.00
N LEU A 26 -10.49 -0.40 -7.15
CA LEU A 26 -11.61 -1.34 -7.19
C LEU A 26 -11.23 -2.66 -6.51
N LEU A 27 -10.04 -3.18 -6.79
CA LEU A 27 -9.53 -4.40 -6.16
C LEU A 27 -9.47 -4.24 -4.64
N ALA A 28 -8.93 -3.13 -4.16
CA ALA A 28 -8.81 -2.87 -2.72
C ALA A 28 -10.18 -2.87 -2.04
N ARG A 29 -11.16 -2.25 -2.66
CA ARG A 29 -12.53 -2.20 -2.12
C ARG A 29 -13.23 -3.55 -2.18
N PHE A 30 -12.98 -4.34 -3.22
CA PHE A 30 -13.58 -5.66 -3.38
C PHE A 30 -13.01 -6.66 -2.36
N ALA A 31 -11.70 -6.64 -2.15
CA ALA A 31 -10.97 -7.60 -1.32
C ALA A 31 -10.66 -7.07 0.09
N GLN A 32 -11.46 -6.16 0.58
CA GLN A 32 -11.18 -5.46 1.84
C GLN A 32 -11.07 -6.43 3.03
N PRO A 33 -9.94 -6.44 3.76
CA PRO A 33 -9.81 -7.27 4.95
C PRO A 33 -10.58 -6.68 6.13
N ARG A 34 -10.92 -7.53 7.11
CA ARG A 34 -11.46 -7.07 8.38
C ARG A 34 -10.39 -6.30 9.15
N ARG A 35 -10.79 -5.47 10.09
CA ARG A 35 -9.91 -4.54 10.80
C ARG A 35 -8.60 -5.15 11.30
N ASN A 36 -8.65 -6.34 11.91
CA ASN A 36 -7.49 -6.97 12.52
C ASN A 36 -7.01 -8.21 11.76
N GLU A 37 -7.53 -8.43 10.57
CA GLU A 37 -7.21 -9.60 9.76
C GLU A 37 -5.81 -9.46 9.15
N ARG A 38 -5.08 -10.57 9.07
CA ARG A 38 -3.78 -10.58 8.39
C ARG A 38 -4.02 -10.47 6.88
N ALA A 39 -3.25 -9.64 6.21
CA ALA A 39 -3.40 -9.41 4.78
C ALA A 39 -2.06 -9.49 4.05
N LEU A 40 -2.13 -9.89 2.78
CA LEU A 40 -0.98 -9.92 1.88
C LEU A 40 -1.37 -9.18 0.59
N ASP A 41 -0.59 -8.16 0.23
CA ASP A 41 -0.77 -7.37 -0.96
C ASP A 41 0.33 -7.78 -1.95
N LEU A 42 -0.02 -8.61 -2.93
CA LEU A 42 0.92 -9.07 -3.96
C LEU A 42 1.06 -8.03 -5.06
N CYS A 43 2.29 -7.83 -5.55
CA CYS A 43 2.59 -6.83 -6.57
C CYS A 43 2.12 -5.44 -6.12
N SER A 44 2.51 -5.08 -4.92
CA SER A 44 1.94 -3.91 -4.23
C SER A 44 2.29 -2.56 -4.89
N GLY A 45 3.28 -2.50 -5.77
CA GLY A 45 3.71 -1.25 -6.38
C GLY A 45 4.09 -0.22 -5.32
N CYS A 46 3.50 0.97 -5.40
CA CYS A 46 3.68 2.02 -4.38
C CYS A 46 2.92 1.75 -3.08
N GLY A 47 2.26 0.61 -2.96
CA GLY A 47 1.50 0.23 -1.77
C GLY A 47 0.05 0.69 -1.77
N ILE A 48 -0.49 1.03 -2.93
CA ILE A 48 -1.83 1.64 -3.03
C ILE A 48 -2.92 0.78 -2.38
N VAL A 49 -2.95 -0.54 -2.62
CA VAL A 49 -3.99 -1.41 -2.07
C VAL A 49 -3.89 -1.48 -0.55
N SER A 50 -2.68 -1.70 -0.02
CA SER A 50 -2.43 -1.72 1.43
C SER A 50 -2.82 -0.39 2.08
N LEU A 51 -2.52 0.74 1.43
CA LEU A 51 -2.83 2.07 1.95
C LEU A 51 -4.33 2.39 1.87
N VAL A 52 -5.04 1.91 0.84
CA VAL A 52 -6.50 2.03 0.77
C VAL A 52 -7.15 1.23 1.91
N TRP A 53 -6.67 0.01 2.18
CA TRP A 53 -7.16 -0.76 3.32
C TRP A 53 -6.91 -0.02 4.64
N HIS A 54 -5.70 0.55 4.81
CA HIS A 54 -5.35 1.35 5.98
C HIS A 54 -6.29 2.54 6.14
N ASP A 55 -6.55 3.25 5.05
CA ASP A 55 -7.44 4.42 5.04
C ASP A 55 -8.88 4.04 5.44
N ALA A 56 -9.28 2.83 5.08
CA ALA A 56 -10.61 2.30 5.44
C ALA A 56 -10.67 1.70 6.85
N GLY A 57 -9.55 1.65 7.58
CA GLY A 57 -9.51 1.21 8.98
C GLY A 57 -8.78 -0.09 9.27
N HIS A 58 -8.18 -0.74 8.27
CA HIS A 58 -7.42 -1.98 8.50
C HIS A 58 -6.19 -1.71 9.36
N ARG A 59 -5.99 -2.51 10.40
CA ARG A 59 -4.88 -2.38 11.35
C ARG A 59 -4.16 -3.70 11.64
N GLY A 60 -4.63 -4.82 11.09
CA GLY A 60 -3.95 -6.10 11.19
C GLY A 60 -2.64 -6.14 10.41
N PRO A 61 -1.78 -7.14 10.66
CA PRO A 61 -0.51 -7.27 9.93
C PRO A 61 -0.75 -7.34 8.42
N CYS A 62 -0.05 -6.50 7.66
CA CYS A 62 -0.17 -6.43 6.21
C CYS A 62 1.22 -6.44 5.59
N THR A 63 1.50 -7.43 4.74
CA THR A 63 2.74 -7.46 3.97
C THR A 63 2.47 -6.93 2.57
N ALA A 64 3.17 -5.88 2.18
CA ALA A 64 3.12 -5.29 0.85
C ALA A 64 4.32 -5.79 0.05
N LEU A 65 4.11 -6.82 -0.75
CA LEU A 65 5.17 -7.52 -1.48
C LEU A 65 5.31 -6.96 -2.88
N GLU A 66 6.51 -6.51 -3.24
CA GLU A 66 6.80 -5.91 -4.54
C GLU A 66 8.19 -6.33 -5.03
N ILE A 67 8.32 -6.64 -6.32
CA ILE A 67 9.60 -7.02 -6.92
C ILE A 67 10.47 -5.81 -7.26
N ASP A 68 9.87 -4.68 -7.57
CA ASP A 68 10.60 -3.44 -7.91
C ASP A 68 11.02 -2.72 -6.63
N PRO A 69 12.34 -2.63 -6.33
CA PRO A 69 12.81 -1.97 -5.12
C PRO A 69 12.44 -0.49 -5.05
N ALA A 70 12.39 0.20 -6.18
CA ALA A 70 12.03 1.62 -6.21
C ALA A 70 10.57 1.84 -5.82
N ALA A 71 9.66 0.99 -6.31
CA ALA A 71 8.25 1.05 -5.95
C ALA A 71 8.05 0.69 -4.47
N SER A 72 8.74 -0.34 -3.99
CA SER A 72 8.68 -0.74 -2.58
C SER A 72 9.20 0.38 -1.67
N ALA A 73 10.22 1.12 -2.09
CA ALA A 73 10.74 2.26 -1.34
C ALA A 73 9.72 3.40 -1.23
N LEU A 74 8.89 3.61 -2.25
CA LEU A 74 7.80 4.59 -2.18
C LEU A 74 6.76 4.18 -1.13
N CYS A 75 6.41 2.89 -1.08
CA CYS A 75 5.53 2.38 -0.04
C CYS A 75 6.12 2.63 1.35
N ALA A 76 7.39 2.27 1.56
CA ALA A 76 8.06 2.49 2.83
C ALA A 76 8.10 3.98 3.23
N ALA A 77 8.36 4.86 2.27
CA ALA A 77 8.37 6.31 2.52
C ALA A 77 6.97 6.81 2.88
N ALA A 78 5.92 6.31 2.23
CA ALA A 78 4.54 6.68 2.54
C ALA A 78 4.17 6.31 3.98
N LEU A 79 4.67 5.20 4.51
CA LEU A 79 4.34 4.77 5.86
C LEU A 79 4.84 5.75 6.92
N THR A 80 5.92 6.48 6.65
CA THR A 80 6.44 7.49 7.59
C THR A 80 5.57 8.75 7.62
N GLU A 81 4.73 8.94 6.60
CA GLU A 81 3.84 10.10 6.49
C GLU A 81 2.43 9.81 6.96
N ASN A 82 2.15 8.59 7.41
CA ASN A 82 0.80 8.18 7.81
C ASN A 82 0.80 7.70 9.26
N ALA A 83 -0.18 8.18 10.04
CA ALA A 83 -0.34 7.73 11.41
C ALA A 83 -0.77 6.26 11.46
N ASP A 84 -0.27 5.52 12.44
CA ASP A 84 -0.65 4.14 12.74
C ASP A 84 -0.41 3.15 11.59
N ALA A 85 0.50 3.47 10.66
CA ALA A 85 0.77 2.64 9.49
C ALA A 85 1.85 1.58 9.71
N ALA A 86 2.36 1.44 10.92
CA ALA A 86 3.45 0.48 11.21
C ALA A 86 3.03 -0.99 11.06
N HIS A 87 1.74 -1.29 10.95
CA HIS A 87 1.25 -2.64 10.70
C HIS A 87 1.49 -3.11 9.26
N ILE A 88 1.81 -2.20 8.35
CA ILE A 88 2.16 -2.51 6.97
C ILE A 88 3.67 -2.70 6.88
N ALA A 89 4.09 -3.86 6.35
CA ALA A 89 5.50 -4.19 6.17
C ALA A 89 5.80 -4.32 4.66
N PRO A 90 6.47 -3.31 4.06
CA PRO A 90 6.94 -3.46 2.69
C PRO A 90 8.02 -4.52 2.62
N ALA A 91 7.96 -5.36 1.58
CA ALA A 91 8.94 -6.40 1.35
C ALA A 91 9.25 -6.48 -0.14
N VAL A 92 10.52 -6.64 -0.46
CA VAL A 92 10.95 -6.85 -1.86
C VAL A 92 11.01 -8.35 -2.11
N SER A 93 10.32 -8.80 -3.17
CA SER A 93 10.37 -10.20 -3.58
C SER A 93 11.50 -10.41 -4.57
N TYR A 94 12.33 -11.41 -4.31
CA TYR A 94 13.39 -11.82 -5.22
C TYR A 94 12.99 -13.15 -5.85
N THR A 95 12.91 -13.15 -7.18
CA THR A 95 12.68 -14.39 -7.94
C THR A 95 13.99 -14.80 -8.58
N HIS A 96 14.26 -16.07 -8.55
CA HIS A 96 15.47 -16.66 -9.13
C HIS A 96 15.13 -17.54 -10.29
#